data_9af6d780453436d918dbcd43a415f7d1
#
_entry.id   9af6d780453436d918dbcd43a415f7d1
#
_cell.length_a   1.000
_cell.length_b   1.000
_cell.length_c   1.000
_cell.angle_alpha   90.00
_cell.angle_beta   90.00
_cell.angle_gamma   90.00
#
_symmetry.space_group_name_H-M   'P 1'
#
loop_
_entity.id
_entity.type
_entity.pdbx_description
1 polymer ?
#
loop_
_entity_poly.entity_id
_entity_poly.type
_entity_poly.pdbx_seq_one_letter_code
_entity_poly.pdbx_strand_id
1 'polypeptide(L)'
;MKRGNFLTHVLAVVAVLSVAVSAQPAADFSGRWTLEAPKISSTPAVPGTPAVAAAPGDMGSGWGATITMTQDATRLRVEYDAFSRYDLQPPLTFTYPLDGSEVPNSVTMGRGEQIERSRAQWNGEVLVITTAMQVDDRGAGRPFLAELTRRISLESPTTLIVEVTRAGVLGGPSLTTRSVYRKTTP
;
A
#
# COMPACT_ATOMS: atom_id res chain seq x y z
N MET A 1 -10.31 44.30 69.48
CA MET A 1 -9.61 43.05 69.06
C MET A 1 -10.16 42.65 67.71
N LYS A 2 -9.44 42.93 66.59
CA LYS A 2 -9.80 42.52 65.22
C LYS A 2 -8.77 41.54 64.73
N ARG A 3 -9.18 40.28 64.52
CA ARG A 3 -8.36 39.20 63.87
C ARG A 3 -8.45 39.34 62.40
N GLY A 4 -7.35 39.65 61.68
CA GLY A 4 -7.23 39.61 60.23
C GLY A 4 -6.89 38.19 59.79
N ASN A 5 -7.73 37.66 58.90
CA ASN A 5 -7.47 36.40 58.19
C ASN A 5 -6.64 36.70 56.94
N PHE A 6 -5.38 36.26 56.94
CA PHE A 6 -4.57 36.22 55.70
C PHE A 6 -4.92 34.96 54.92
N LEU A 7 -5.58 35.17 53.77
CA LEU A 7 -5.86 34.11 52.82
C LEU A 7 -4.66 34.01 51.85
N THR A 8 -3.85 32.98 52.02
CA THR A 8 -2.70 32.71 51.18
C THR A 8 -3.19 31.99 49.91
N HIS A 9 -3.17 32.65 48.78
CA HIS A 9 -3.47 32.04 47.48
C HIS A 9 -2.21 31.33 46.96
N VAL A 10 -2.23 30.01 46.95
CA VAL A 10 -1.21 29.18 46.28
C VAL A 10 -1.59 29.07 44.83
N LEU A 11 -0.84 29.75 43.96
CA LEU A 11 -0.98 29.67 42.49
C LEU A 11 -0.21 28.43 42.00
N ALA A 12 -0.91 27.35 41.69
CA ALA A 12 -0.32 26.17 41.08
C ALA A 12 -0.11 26.42 39.56
N VAL A 13 1.13 26.62 39.14
CA VAL A 13 1.50 26.68 37.73
C VAL A 13 1.61 25.28 37.16
N VAL A 14 0.64 24.84 36.39
CA VAL A 14 0.70 23.58 35.64
C VAL A 14 1.50 23.84 34.35
N ALA A 15 2.75 23.40 34.33
CA ALA A 15 3.57 23.39 33.12
C ALA A 15 3.11 22.26 32.20
N VAL A 16 2.42 22.59 31.12
CA VAL A 16 2.09 21.65 30.03
C VAL A 16 3.36 21.43 29.20
N LEU A 17 4.02 20.30 29.40
CA LEU A 17 5.11 19.85 28.53
C LEU A 17 4.48 19.40 27.21
N SER A 18 4.54 20.25 26.19
CA SER A 18 4.26 19.89 24.81
C SER A 18 5.40 19.00 24.31
N VAL A 19 5.17 17.70 24.25
CA VAL A 19 6.09 16.77 23.57
C VAL A 19 5.92 17.04 22.08
N ALA A 20 6.89 17.72 21.48
CA ALA A 20 6.99 17.83 20.02
C ALA A 20 7.26 16.42 19.49
N VAL A 21 6.24 15.78 18.94
CA VAL A 21 6.41 14.56 18.14
C VAL A 21 7.18 14.98 16.89
N SER A 22 8.47 14.67 16.86
CA SER A 22 9.28 14.82 15.65
C SER A 22 8.66 13.91 14.60
N ALA A 23 7.95 14.49 13.63
CA ALA A 23 7.50 13.76 12.47
C ALA A 23 8.76 13.32 11.72
N GLN A 24 9.08 12.03 11.74
CA GLN A 24 10.11 11.48 10.87
C GLN A 24 9.73 11.80 9.42
N PRO A 25 10.71 12.23 8.59
CA PRO A 25 10.41 12.48 7.19
C PRO A 25 9.84 11.20 6.57
N ALA A 26 8.66 11.31 6.00
CA ALA A 26 8.02 10.22 5.29
C ALA A 26 8.95 9.74 4.16
N ALA A 27 9.02 8.42 3.93
CA ALA A 27 9.82 7.87 2.85
C ALA A 27 9.33 8.43 1.50
N ASP A 28 10.26 8.78 0.61
CA ASP A 28 9.96 9.23 -0.75
C ASP A 28 10.07 8.05 -1.72
N PHE A 29 8.93 7.61 -2.24
CA PHE A 29 8.84 6.51 -3.19
C PHE A 29 9.01 6.95 -4.65
N SER A 30 9.27 8.23 -4.92
CA SER A 30 9.39 8.76 -6.28
C SER A 30 10.49 8.06 -7.08
N GLY A 31 10.17 7.72 -8.32
CA GLY A 31 11.08 7.11 -9.27
C GLY A 31 10.43 6.03 -10.13
N ARG A 32 11.24 5.45 -11.00
CA ARG A 32 10.87 4.29 -11.80
C ARG A 32 11.43 3.02 -11.14
N TRP A 33 10.59 2.02 -11.03
CA TRP A 33 10.88 0.79 -10.30
C TRP A 33 10.59 -0.42 -11.19
N THR A 34 11.48 -1.40 -11.17
CA THR A 34 11.29 -2.66 -11.90
C THR A 34 11.26 -3.83 -10.92
N LEU A 35 10.28 -4.70 -11.08
CA LEU A 35 10.11 -5.90 -10.26
C LEU A 35 11.34 -6.81 -10.41
N GLU A 36 11.94 -7.17 -9.28
CA GLU A 36 12.98 -8.17 -9.24
C GLU A 36 12.34 -9.55 -9.50
N ALA A 37 12.89 -10.28 -10.47
CA ALA A 37 12.43 -11.63 -10.71
C ALA A 37 12.55 -12.46 -9.42
N PRO A 38 11.58 -13.32 -9.09
CA PRO A 38 11.69 -14.21 -7.95
C PRO A 38 13.01 -14.97 -8.04
N LYS A 39 13.85 -14.89 -7.01
CA LYS A 39 15.02 -15.74 -6.92
C LYS A 39 14.50 -17.16 -6.77
N ILE A 40 14.49 -17.90 -7.87
CA ILE A 40 14.27 -19.34 -7.81
C ILE A 40 15.47 -19.86 -7.03
N SER A 41 15.30 -20.12 -5.73
CA SER A 41 16.28 -20.89 -4.96
C SER A 41 16.36 -22.23 -5.65
N SER A 42 17.44 -22.43 -6.38
CA SER A 42 17.82 -23.74 -6.92
C SER A 42 18.37 -24.62 -5.79
N THR A 43 17.60 -24.76 -4.74
CA THR A 43 17.80 -25.89 -3.83
C THR A 43 17.46 -27.13 -4.64
N PRO A 44 18.39 -28.08 -4.80
CA PRO A 44 18.08 -29.29 -5.55
C PRO A 44 16.81 -29.91 -4.97
N ALA A 45 15.81 -30.09 -5.84
CA ALA A 45 14.58 -30.72 -5.43
C ALA A 45 14.92 -32.09 -4.83
N VAL A 46 14.62 -32.31 -3.56
CA VAL A 46 14.69 -33.63 -2.96
C VAL A 46 13.69 -34.48 -3.73
N PRO A 47 14.13 -35.61 -4.34
CA PRO A 47 13.23 -36.45 -5.10
C PRO A 47 12.05 -36.86 -4.22
N GLY A 48 10.83 -36.53 -4.63
CA GLY A 48 9.60 -36.84 -3.91
C GLY A 48 8.94 -35.68 -3.17
N THR A 49 9.57 -34.49 -3.10
CA THR A 49 8.89 -33.29 -2.64
C THR A 49 8.21 -32.62 -3.85
N PRO A 50 6.88 -32.43 -3.84
CA PRO A 50 6.25 -31.68 -4.92
C PRO A 50 6.92 -30.30 -4.97
N ALA A 51 7.39 -29.91 -6.16
CA ALA A 51 7.84 -28.55 -6.40
C ALA A 51 6.74 -27.63 -5.90
N VAL A 52 7.04 -26.71 -4.98
CA VAL A 52 6.14 -25.65 -4.62
C VAL A 52 6.08 -24.77 -5.87
N ALA A 53 5.17 -25.13 -6.79
CA ALA A 53 4.80 -24.28 -7.88
C ALA A 53 4.39 -22.94 -7.24
N ALA A 54 4.87 -21.83 -7.82
CA ALA A 54 4.34 -20.52 -7.48
C ALA A 54 2.83 -20.67 -7.37
N ALA A 55 2.27 -20.35 -6.20
CA ALA A 55 0.86 -20.62 -5.94
C ALA A 55 0.03 -20.02 -7.08
N PRO A 56 -0.88 -20.80 -7.69
CA PRO A 56 -1.74 -20.27 -8.73
C PRO A 56 -2.48 -19.06 -8.16
N GLY A 57 -2.22 -17.87 -8.69
CA GLY A 57 -2.82 -16.64 -8.22
C GLY A 57 -1.89 -15.65 -7.52
N ASP A 58 -0.56 -15.86 -7.56
CA ASP A 58 0.36 -14.79 -7.15
C ASP A 58 0.32 -13.66 -8.19
N MET A 59 -0.60 -12.71 -7.94
CA MET A 59 -0.73 -11.51 -8.76
C MET A 59 0.28 -10.42 -8.34
N GLY A 60 1.30 -10.77 -7.57
CA GLY A 60 2.34 -9.87 -7.11
C GLY A 60 1.78 -8.65 -6.37
N SER A 61 2.37 -7.48 -6.62
CA SER A 61 1.90 -6.20 -6.06
C SER A 61 0.57 -5.73 -6.64
N GLY A 62 0.13 -6.32 -7.75
CA GLY A 62 -1.00 -5.85 -8.55
C GLY A 62 -0.69 -4.62 -9.41
N TRP A 63 0.57 -4.17 -9.46
CA TRP A 63 0.99 -3.00 -10.24
C TRP A 63 1.89 -3.31 -11.44
N GLY A 64 2.07 -4.58 -11.77
CA GLY A 64 2.88 -4.99 -12.92
C GLY A 64 4.40 -4.99 -12.66
N ALA A 65 5.16 -5.28 -13.71
CA ALA A 65 6.60 -5.48 -13.63
C ALA A 65 7.39 -4.17 -13.57
N THR A 66 6.87 -3.10 -14.13
CA THR A 66 7.50 -1.77 -14.10
C THR A 66 6.47 -0.74 -13.68
N ILE A 67 6.81 0.05 -12.68
CA ILE A 67 5.97 1.10 -12.13
C ILE A 67 6.73 2.42 -12.07
N THR A 68 6.02 3.51 -12.27
CA THR A 68 6.51 4.87 -12.03
C THR A 68 5.72 5.46 -10.87
N MET A 69 6.43 5.90 -9.85
CA MET A 69 5.84 6.58 -8.70
C MET A 69 6.24 8.04 -8.68
N THR A 70 5.28 8.90 -8.40
CA THR A 70 5.50 10.34 -8.16
C THR A 70 4.84 10.68 -6.84
N GLN A 71 5.60 11.21 -5.91
CA GLN A 71 5.13 11.56 -4.58
C GLN A 71 5.37 13.05 -4.31
N ASP A 72 4.38 13.68 -3.73
CA ASP A 72 4.51 15.02 -3.12
C ASP A 72 4.05 14.96 -1.64
N ALA A 73 3.98 16.11 -0.98
CA ALA A 73 3.59 16.17 0.43
C ALA A 73 2.15 15.70 0.69
N THR A 74 1.30 15.62 -0.33
CA THR A 74 -0.14 15.40 -0.21
C THR A 74 -0.61 14.10 -0.84
N ARG A 75 0.12 13.57 -1.81
CA ARG A 75 -0.31 12.42 -2.59
C ARG A 75 0.83 11.54 -3.10
N LEU A 76 0.52 10.27 -3.31
CA LEU A 76 1.30 9.33 -4.09
C LEU A 76 0.53 8.99 -5.36
N ARG A 77 1.18 9.11 -6.53
CA ARG A 77 0.68 8.64 -7.82
C ARG A 77 1.50 7.45 -8.28
N VAL A 78 0.82 6.39 -8.69
CA VAL A 78 1.43 5.17 -9.22
C VAL A 78 0.91 4.93 -10.62
N GLU A 79 1.82 4.78 -11.57
CA GLU A 79 1.52 4.49 -12.98
C GLU A 79 2.21 3.21 -13.40
N TYR A 80 1.50 2.36 -14.13
CA TYR A 80 2.08 1.17 -14.73
C TYR A 80 1.35 0.73 -16.00
N ASP A 81 2.08 0.05 -16.87
CA ASP A 81 1.52 -0.55 -18.08
C ASP A 81 0.86 -1.88 -17.72
N ALA A 82 -0.47 -1.94 -17.77
CA ALA A 82 -1.23 -3.16 -17.51
C ALA A 82 -1.30 -4.08 -18.73
N PHE A 83 -1.06 -3.51 -19.90
CA PHE A 83 -1.19 -4.17 -21.20
C PHE A 83 0.14 -4.24 -21.93
N SER A 84 0.19 -5.06 -22.97
CA SER A 84 1.34 -5.10 -23.86
C SER A 84 1.57 -3.73 -24.53
N ARG A 85 2.85 -3.37 -24.73
CA ARG A 85 3.24 -2.17 -25.48
C ARG A 85 2.58 -2.06 -26.88
N TYR A 86 2.03 -3.15 -27.38
CA TYR A 86 1.37 -3.20 -28.69
C TYR A 86 -0.11 -2.85 -28.63
N ASP A 87 -0.71 -2.78 -27.44
CA ASP A 87 -2.15 -2.57 -27.28
C ASP A 87 -2.55 -1.09 -27.30
N LEU A 88 -1.60 -0.16 -27.38
CA LEU A 88 -1.82 1.30 -27.41
C LEU A 88 -2.72 1.81 -26.28
N GLN A 89 -2.86 1.04 -25.21
CA GLN A 89 -3.63 1.45 -24.04
C GLN A 89 -2.79 2.41 -23.18
N PRO A 90 -3.40 3.46 -22.64
CA PRO A 90 -2.70 4.33 -21.71
C PRO A 90 -2.32 3.57 -20.44
N PRO A 91 -1.23 3.97 -19.75
CA PRO A 91 -0.88 3.41 -18.45
C PRO A 91 -2.03 3.55 -17.45
N LEU A 92 -2.22 2.55 -16.63
CA LEU A 92 -3.13 2.66 -15.49
C LEU A 92 -2.51 3.60 -14.47
N THR A 93 -3.32 4.52 -13.96
CA THR A 93 -2.90 5.53 -12.99
C THR A 93 -3.74 5.43 -11.74
N PHE A 94 -3.07 5.31 -10.61
CA PHE A 94 -3.68 5.33 -9.28
C PHE A 94 -3.17 6.54 -8.52
N THR A 95 -4.07 7.24 -7.84
CA THR A 95 -3.72 8.37 -6.99
C THR A 95 -4.20 8.10 -5.58
N TYR A 96 -3.33 8.32 -4.60
CA TYR A 96 -3.58 8.07 -3.19
C TYR A 96 -3.28 9.33 -2.38
N PRO A 97 -4.29 10.05 -1.84
CA PRO A 97 -4.08 11.09 -0.86
C PRO A 97 -3.38 10.52 0.38
N LEU A 98 -2.38 11.23 0.90
CA LEU A 98 -1.57 10.75 2.04
C LEU A 98 -2.13 11.15 3.40
N ASP A 99 -3.28 11.82 3.41
CA ASP A 99 -4.01 12.27 4.60
C ASP A 99 -5.03 11.24 5.13
N GLY A 100 -5.14 10.07 4.48
CA GLY A 100 -6.10 9.03 4.83
C GLY A 100 -7.50 9.21 4.24
N SER A 101 -7.72 10.24 3.44
CA SER A 101 -8.99 10.42 2.74
C SER A 101 -9.20 9.34 1.69
N GLU A 102 -10.48 8.99 1.45
CA GLU A 102 -10.84 8.01 0.44
C GLU A 102 -10.86 8.63 -0.95
N VAL A 103 -10.32 7.91 -1.91
CA VAL A 103 -10.32 8.31 -3.31
C VAL A 103 -10.82 7.16 -4.19
N PRO A 104 -11.68 7.43 -5.18
CA PRO A 104 -11.98 6.49 -6.24
C PRO A 104 -10.86 6.49 -7.28
N ASN A 105 -10.36 5.30 -7.64
CA ASN A 105 -9.49 5.08 -8.79
C ASN A 105 -10.25 4.26 -9.83
N SER A 106 -10.30 4.76 -11.05
CA SER A 106 -10.94 4.04 -12.16
C SER A 106 -9.92 3.11 -12.82
N VAL A 107 -10.29 1.84 -12.93
CA VAL A 107 -9.50 0.80 -13.57
C VAL A 107 -10.27 0.25 -14.74
N THR A 108 -9.77 0.50 -15.95
CA THR A 108 -10.37 -0.09 -17.16
C THR A 108 -9.75 -1.46 -17.40
N MET A 109 -10.55 -2.51 -17.28
CA MET A 109 -10.14 -3.89 -17.52
C MET A 109 -10.96 -4.47 -18.68
N GLY A 110 -10.35 -4.57 -19.84
CA GLY A 110 -11.01 -5.10 -21.04
C GLY A 110 -12.21 -4.23 -21.47
N ARG A 111 -13.43 -4.74 -21.33
CA ARG A 111 -14.66 -4.03 -21.74
C ARG A 111 -15.37 -3.33 -20.59
N GLY A 112 -14.82 -3.36 -19.38
CA GLY A 112 -15.45 -2.81 -18.18
C GLY A 112 -14.59 -1.79 -17.48
N GLU A 113 -15.25 -0.87 -16.81
CA GLU A 113 -14.65 0.04 -15.85
C GLU A 113 -14.95 -0.47 -14.44
N GLN A 114 -13.92 -0.60 -13.62
CA GLN A 114 -14.04 -0.94 -12.22
C GLN A 114 -13.57 0.24 -11.38
N ILE A 115 -14.35 0.61 -10.37
CA ILE A 115 -13.95 1.66 -9.44
C ILE A 115 -13.41 1.00 -8.17
N GLU A 116 -12.15 1.28 -7.87
CA GLU A 116 -11.49 0.91 -6.64
C GLU A 116 -11.48 2.09 -5.69
N ARG A 117 -11.98 1.90 -4.46
CA ARG A 117 -11.95 2.93 -3.41
C ARG A 117 -10.76 2.66 -2.51
N SER A 118 -9.86 3.64 -2.43
CA SER A 118 -8.61 3.46 -1.70
C SER A 118 -8.40 4.54 -0.65
N ARG A 119 -7.72 4.18 0.44
CA ARG A 119 -7.21 5.09 1.47
C ARG A 119 -5.76 4.79 1.72
N ALA A 120 -4.94 5.82 1.89
CA ALA A 120 -3.52 5.67 2.19
C ALA A 120 -3.17 6.40 3.48
N GLN A 121 -2.49 5.70 4.39
CA GLN A 121 -2.08 6.24 5.69
C GLN A 121 -0.67 5.79 6.02
N TRP A 122 0.09 6.68 6.63
CA TRP A 122 1.42 6.36 7.15
C TRP A 122 1.32 5.61 8.48
N ASN A 123 2.10 4.54 8.60
CA ASN A 123 2.36 3.82 9.83
C ASN A 123 3.87 3.77 10.05
N GLY A 124 4.41 4.79 10.70
CA GLY A 124 5.84 5.04 10.74
C GLY A 124 6.39 5.31 9.33
N GLU A 125 7.37 4.52 8.90
CA GLU A 125 7.99 4.62 7.56
C GLU A 125 7.25 3.78 6.49
N VAL A 126 6.20 3.09 6.85
CA VAL A 126 5.41 2.24 5.96
C VAL A 126 4.14 2.96 5.53
N LEU A 127 3.94 3.12 4.24
CA LEU A 127 2.66 3.58 3.71
C LEU A 127 1.72 2.38 3.55
N VAL A 128 0.56 2.44 4.20
CA VAL A 128 -0.48 1.41 4.14
C VAL A 128 -1.61 1.91 3.26
N ILE A 129 -1.88 1.21 2.17
CA ILE A 129 -2.99 1.50 1.25
C ILE A 129 -4.01 0.39 1.37
N THR A 130 -5.21 0.72 1.83
CA THR A 130 -6.35 -0.19 1.85
C THR A 130 -7.27 0.13 0.68
N THR A 131 -7.58 -0.88 -0.12
CA THR A 131 -8.42 -0.75 -1.32
C THR A 131 -9.61 -1.68 -1.20
N ALA A 132 -10.82 -1.15 -1.35
CA ALA A 132 -12.05 -1.90 -1.48
C ALA A 132 -12.49 -1.89 -2.95
N MET A 133 -12.79 -3.06 -3.48
CA MET A 133 -13.30 -3.25 -4.84
C MET A 133 -14.55 -4.12 -4.82
N GLN A 134 -15.50 -3.78 -5.68
CA GLN A 134 -16.68 -4.60 -5.88
C GLN A 134 -16.36 -5.67 -6.91
N VAL A 135 -16.57 -6.92 -6.53
CA VAL A 135 -16.36 -8.07 -7.41
C VAL A 135 -17.72 -8.68 -7.73
N ASP A 136 -18.02 -8.80 -9.01
CA ASP A 136 -19.24 -9.47 -9.46
C ASP A 136 -19.04 -10.98 -9.38
N ASP A 137 -19.72 -11.62 -8.46
CA ASP A 137 -19.80 -13.08 -8.40
C ASP A 137 -20.82 -13.59 -9.41
N ARG A 138 -20.31 -14.04 -10.55
CA ARG A 138 -21.16 -14.62 -11.62
C ARG A 138 -21.88 -15.90 -11.19
N GLY A 139 -21.44 -16.55 -10.11
CA GLY A 139 -22.04 -17.79 -9.60
C GLY A 139 -23.13 -17.56 -8.56
N ALA A 140 -22.97 -16.59 -7.67
CA ALA A 140 -23.89 -16.30 -6.58
C ALA A 140 -24.92 -15.20 -6.91
N GLY A 141 -24.75 -14.49 -8.02
CA GLY A 141 -25.66 -13.42 -8.46
C GLY A 141 -25.68 -12.19 -7.56
N ARG A 142 -24.72 -12.07 -6.62
CA ARG A 142 -24.59 -10.90 -5.74
C ARG A 142 -23.14 -10.41 -5.75
N PRO A 143 -22.93 -9.12 -5.99
CA PRO A 143 -21.59 -8.55 -5.85
C PRO A 143 -21.14 -8.62 -4.38
N PHE A 144 -19.86 -8.87 -4.14
CA PHE A 144 -19.25 -8.78 -2.83
C PHE A 144 -18.08 -7.78 -2.83
N LEU A 145 -17.77 -7.24 -1.67
CA LEU A 145 -16.62 -6.37 -1.49
C LEU A 145 -15.39 -7.23 -1.19
N ALA A 146 -14.37 -7.10 -2.03
CA ALA A 146 -13.04 -7.63 -1.75
C ALA A 146 -12.16 -6.50 -1.20
N GLU A 147 -11.37 -6.80 -0.18
CA GLU A 147 -10.41 -5.87 0.40
C GLU A 147 -8.99 -6.32 0.11
N LEU A 148 -8.17 -5.37 -0.23
CA LEU A 148 -6.77 -5.55 -0.49
C LEU A 148 -5.98 -4.48 0.28
N THR A 149 -5.00 -4.93 1.07
CA THR A 149 -4.09 -4.04 1.79
C THR A 149 -2.70 -4.13 1.18
N ARG A 150 -2.13 -2.99 0.75
CA ARG A 150 -0.74 -2.86 0.32
C ARG A 150 0.06 -2.15 1.40
N ARG A 151 1.20 -2.71 1.77
CA ARG A 151 2.20 -2.09 2.65
C ARG A 151 3.43 -1.79 1.82
N ILE A 152 3.81 -0.52 1.79
CA ILE A 152 4.90 -0.02 0.94
C ILE A 152 5.98 0.54 1.83
N SER A 153 7.22 0.11 1.63
CA SER A 153 8.37 0.61 2.37
C SER A 153 9.64 0.60 1.52
N LEU A 154 10.63 1.40 1.90
CA LEU A 154 11.96 1.34 1.33
C LEU A 154 12.86 0.49 2.24
N GLU A 155 13.40 -0.61 1.72
CA GLU A 155 14.47 -1.36 2.38
C GLU A 155 15.82 -0.63 2.21
N SER A 156 15.95 0.12 1.11
CA SER A 156 17.06 1.03 0.82
C SER A 156 16.59 2.11 -0.16
N PRO A 157 17.36 3.18 -0.43
CA PRO A 157 16.99 4.20 -1.42
C PRO A 157 16.73 3.65 -2.84
N THR A 158 17.22 2.44 -3.12
CA THR A 158 17.08 1.76 -4.43
C THR A 158 16.27 0.48 -4.38
N THR A 159 15.69 0.12 -3.21
CA THR A 159 14.92 -1.10 -3.03
C THR A 159 13.58 -0.80 -2.39
N LEU A 160 12.51 -1.00 -3.16
CA LEU A 160 11.14 -0.83 -2.72
C LEU A 160 10.52 -2.19 -2.43
N ILE A 161 9.87 -2.30 -1.28
CA ILE A 161 9.12 -3.49 -0.88
C ILE A 161 7.63 -3.17 -0.96
N VAL A 162 6.89 -4.06 -1.61
CA VAL A 162 5.42 -4.02 -1.65
C VAL A 162 4.89 -5.35 -1.16
N GLU A 163 4.25 -5.33 0.02
CA GLU A 163 3.55 -6.48 0.56
C GLU A 163 2.05 -6.29 0.33
N VAL A 164 1.41 -7.29 -0.25
CA VAL A 164 -0.02 -7.25 -0.57
C VAL A 164 -0.73 -8.36 0.15
N THR A 165 -1.64 -7.98 1.03
CA THR A 165 -2.55 -8.92 1.68
C THR A 165 -3.92 -8.82 1.02
N ARG A 166 -4.41 -9.93 0.52
CA ARG A 166 -5.77 -10.05 -0.01
C ARG A 166 -6.62 -10.77 1.02
N ALA A 167 -7.72 -10.19 1.42
CA ALA A 167 -8.73 -10.89 2.19
C ALA A 167 -9.22 -12.10 1.38
N GLY A 168 -9.48 -13.21 2.08
CA GLY A 168 -9.87 -14.44 1.42
C GLY A 168 -11.12 -14.27 0.57
N VAL A 169 -10.97 -14.40 -0.72
CA VAL A 169 -12.10 -14.38 -1.66
C VAL A 169 -12.88 -15.68 -1.46
N LEU A 170 -14.20 -15.60 -1.40
CA LEU A 170 -15.10 -16.75 -1.23
C LEU A 170 -14.86 -17.56 0.06
N GLY A 171 -14.43 -16.87 1.15
CA GLY A 171 -14.23 -17.51 2.46
C GLY A 171 -12.91 -18.29 2.59
N GLY A 172 -12.02 -18.20 1.63
CA GLY A 172 -10.66 -18.73 1.74
C GLY A 172 -9.80 -17.95 2.74
N PRO A 173 -8.61 -18.46 3.09
CA PRO A 173 -7.68 -17.74 3.95
C PRO A 173 -7.14 -16.49 3.25
N SER A 174 -6.77 -15.48 4.03
CA SER A 174 -6.06 -14.33 3.48
C SER A 174 -4.66 -14.76 2.99
N LEU A 175 -4.24 -14.19 1.86
CA LEU A 175 -2.93 -14.44 1.26
C LEU A 175 -2.11 -13.16 1.25
N THR A 176 -0.87 -13.25 1.71
CA THR A 176 0.09 -12.15 1.62
C THR A 176 1.20 -12.51 0.64
N THR A 177 1.45 -11.63 -0.32
CA THR A 177 2.54 -11.73 -1.28
C THR A 177 3.51 -10.58 -1.06
N ARG A 178 4.81 -10.81 -1.26
CA ARG A 178 5.87 -9.81 -1.14
C ARG A 178 6.56 -9.64 -2.49
N SER A 179 6.57 -8.43 -2.98
CA SER A 179 7.25 -8.03 -4.22
C SER A 179 8.41 -7.09 -3.90
N VAL A 180 9.53 -7.32 -4.53
CA VAL A 180 10.74 -6.49 -4.42
C VAL A 180 10.95 -5.77 -5.73
N TYR A 181 11.06 -4.45 -5.68
CA TYR A 181 11.35 -3.63 -6.84
C TYR A 181 12.70 -2.95 -6.71
N ARG A 182 13.43 -2.82 -7.82
CA ARG A 182 14.68 -2.08 -7.91
C ARG A 182 14.46 -0.77 -8.64
N LYS A 183 15.04 0.31 -8.08
CA LYS A 183 14.99 1.61 -8.74
C LYS A 183 15.82 1.55 -10.01
N THR A 184 15.21 1.94 -11.12
CA THR A 184 15.90 2.09 -12.38
C THR A 184 16.36 3.53 -12.54
N THR A 185 17.63 3.70 -12.86
CA THR A 185 18.16 5.00 -13.28
C THR A 185 17.60 5.32 -14.67
N PRO A 186 17.18 6.55 -14.94
CA PRO A 186 16.72 6.96 -16.27
C PRO A 186 17.79 6.78 -17.34
#